data_159e01ce07badbb57c16aed6a545dfcb
#
_entry.id   159e01ce07badbb57c16aed6a545dfcb
#
_cell.length_a   1.000
_cell.length_b   1.000
_cell.length_c   1.000
_cell.angle_alpha   90.00
_cell.angle_beta   90.00
_cell.angle_gamma   90.00
#
_symmetry.space_group_name_H-M   'P 1'
#
loop_
_entity.id
_entity.type
_entity.pdbx_description
1 polymer ?
#
loop_
_entity_poly.entity_id
_entity_poly.type
_entity_poly.pdbx_seq_one_letter_code
_entity_poly.pdbx_strand_id
1 'polypeptide(L)'
;MPNAISQVRREIKHTGSMKAKIVILLYRLATMYRSRNPFYKLLGIPFVILNKLINECLFCVELPWQTRIGYGLRLYHPHCIVLNRGTVIGENCILRQGATIGSLTDSEGREGASPVIGNNVEFGAHVVVIGPVTLGDNVKIGAGTVVTKDLAAGQVVVGQPFRVLSTHREV
;
A
#
# COMPACT_ATOMS: atom_id res chain seq x y z
N MET A 1 11.09 -10.89 20.84
CA MET A 1 10.50 -10.35 19.59
C MET A 1 11.43 -10.69 18.43
N PRO A 2 10.94 -11.13 17.27
CA PRO A 2 11.82 -11.41 16.15
C PRO A 2 12.54 -10.12 15.73
N ASN A 3 13.83 -10.24 15.43
CA ASN A 3 14.67 -9.12 14.98
C ASN A 3 14.11 -8.58 13.63
N ALA A 4 14.17 -7.28 13.41
CA ALA A 4 13.71 -6.63 12.16
C ALA A 4 14.28 -7.28 10.90
N ILE A 5 15.56 -7.69 10.93
CA ILE A 5 16.22 -8.40 9.82
C ILE A 5 15.53 -9.75 9.53
N SER A 6 15.15 -10.50 10.56
CA SER A 6 14.47 -11.79 10.37
C SER A 6 13.07 -11.62 9.80
N GLN A 7 12.38 -10.55 10.17
CA GLN A 7 11.04 -10.21 9.65
C GLN A 7 11.12 -9.82 8.16
N VAL A 8 12.04 -8.94 7.78
CA VAL A 8 12.28 -8.57 6.38
C VAL A 8 12.66 -9.79 5.54
N ARG A 9 13.56 -10.66 6.06
CA ARG A 9 13.95 -11.88 5.35
C ARG A 9 12.77 -12.83 5.13
N ARG A 10 11.88 -12.97 6.13
CA ARG A 10 10.66 -13.77 6.01
C ARG A 10 9.72 -13.17 4.96
N GLU A 11 9.51 -11.85 5.00
CA GLU A 11 8.66 -11.11 4.05
C GLU A 11 9.14 -11.33 2.61
N ILE A 12 10.43 -11.14 2.34
CA ILE A 12 11.03 -11.37 1.02
C ILE A 12 10.91 -12.84 0.58
N LYS A 13 11.09 -13.80 1.51
CA LYS A 13 10.97 -15.23 1.20
C LYS A 13 9.57 -15.63 0.75
N HIS A 14 8.53 -15.03 1.36
CA HIS A 14 7.12 -15.32 1.03
C HIS A 14 6.57 -14.48 -0.13
N THR A 15 7.38 -13.56 -0.66
CA THR A 15 7.02 -12.73 -1.81
C THR A 15 7.38 -13.45 -3.12
N GLY A 16 6.41 -13.61 -4.02
CA GLY A 16 6.57 -14.44 -5.23
C GLY A 16 7.48 -13.84 -6.29
N SER A 17 7.20 -12.62 -6.76
CA SER A 17 7.92 -12.03 -7.90
C SER A 17 9.20 -11.30 -7.49
N MET A 18 10.22 -11.34 -8.35
CA MET A 18 11.47 -10.61 -8.13
C MET A 18 11.23 -9.09 -8.01
N LYS A 19 10.35 -8.54 -8.84
CA LYS A 19 9.96 -7.12 -8.77
C LYS A 19 9.41 -6.76 -7.37
N ALA A 20 8.48 -7.55 -6.85
CA ALA A 20 7.91 -7.31 -5.53
C ALA A 20 8.96 -7.41 -4.41
N LYS A 21 9.93 -8.34 -4.52
CA LYS A 21 11.06 -8.45 -3.58
C LYS A 21 11.91 -7.19 -3.56
N ILE A 22 12.24 -6.65 -4.73
CA ILE A 22 13.02 -5.41 -4.87
C ILE A 22 12.25 -4.24 -4.26
N VAL A 23 10.97 -4.09 -4.60
CA VAL A 23 10.10 -3.02 -4.08
C VAL A 23 10.07 -3.03 -2.56
N ILE A 24 9.80 -4.18 -1.95
CA ILE A 24 9.72 -4.32 -0.49
C ILE A 24 11.09 -4.05 0.14
N LEU A 25 12.16 -4.63 -0.40
CA LEU A 25 13.51 -4.46 0.14
C LEU A 25 13.93 -2.99 0.15
N LEU A 26 13.79 -2.30 -0.97
CA LEU A 26 14.15 -0.88 -1.08
C LEU A 26 13.31 -0.02 -0.14
N TYR A 27 12.00 -0.27 -0.04
CA TYR A 27 11.14 0.41 0.92
C TYR A 27 11.62 0.17 2.35
N ARG A 28 11.88 -1.08 2.76
CA ARG A 28 12.35 -1.41 4.12
C ARG A 28 13.67 -0.74 4.45
N LEU A 29 14.63 -0.71 3.53
CA LEU A 29 15.91 -0.03 3.70
C LEU A 29 15.73 1.49 3.77
N ALA A 30 14.86 2.07 2.93
CA ALA A 30 14.56 3.51 2.97
C ALA A 30 13.93 3.91 4.32
N THR A 31 13.18 3.03 4.99
CA THR A 31 12.62 3.32 6.33
C THR A 31 13.67 3.51 7.41
N MET A 32 14.94 3.10 7.19
CA MET A 32 16.05 3.39 8.12
C MET A 32 16.23 4.89 8.31
N TYR A 33 15.86 5.71 7.33
CA TYR A 33 15.91 7.17 7.43
C TYR A 33 14.99 7.75 8.54
N ARG A 34 13.98 6.99 9.00
CA ARG A 34 13.12 7.37 10.14
C ARG A 34 13.79 7.13 11.51
N SER A 35 14.95 6.48 11.54
CA SER A 35 15.64 6.19 12.79
C SER A 35 15.99 7.46 13.56
N ARG A 36 15.88 7.42 14.88
CA ARG A 36 16.43 8.46 15.76
C ARG A 36 17.96 8.42 15.85
N ASN A 37 18.56 7.25 15.57
CA ASN A 37 20.01 7.11 15.56
C ASN A 37 20.58 7.73 14.27
N PRO A 38 21.49 8.73 14.36
CA PRO A 38 22.02 9.43 13.20
C PRO A 38 22.78 8.52 12.24
N PHE A 39 23.43 7.46 12.72
CA PHE A 39 24.13 6.49 11.89
C PHE A 39 23.17 5.76 10.94
N TYR A 40 22.06 5.22 11.46
CA TYR A 40 21.06 4.57 10.63
C TYR A 40 20.32 5.54 9.70
N LYS A 41 20.10 6.77 10.17
CA LYS A 41 19.53 7.82 9.34
C LYS A 41 20.42 8.13 8.14
N LEU A 42 21.74 8.33 8.37
CA LEU A 42 22.70 8.54 7.30
C LEU A 42 22.77 7.38 6.32
N LEU A 43 22.79 6.15 6.84
CA LEU A 43 22.80 4.93 6.03
C LEU A 43 21.50 4.78 5.21
N GLY A 44 20.38 5.33 5.66
CA GLY A 44 19.10 5.29 4.94
C GLY A 44 19.02 6.22 3.73
N ILE A 45 19.83 7.29 3.66
CA ILE A 45 19.76 8.30 2.58
C ILE A 45 19.86 7.68 1.18
N PRO A 46 20.87 6.86 0.86
CA PRO A 46 20.98 6.28 -0.48
C PRO A 46 19.77 5.39 -0.83
N PHE A 47 19.19 4.72 0.15
CA PHE A 47 18.01 3.88 -0.07
C PHE A 47 16.73 4.68 -0.26
N VAL A 48 16.60 5.88 0.32
CA VAL A 48 15.51 6.81 0.00
C VAL A 48 15.58 7.22 -1.48
N ILE A 49 16.78 7.54 -1.97
CA ILE A 49 17.01 7.90 -3.38
C ILE A 49 16.71 6.70 -4.29
N LEU A 50 17.24 5.52 -3.97
CA LEU A 50 17.01 4.30 -4.74
C LEU A 50 15.54 3.88 -4.74
N ASN A 51 14.84 4.01 -3.60
CA ASN A 51 13.39 3.77 -3.51
C ASN A 51 12.63 4.67 -4.49
N LYS A 52 12.97 5.96 -4.53
CA LYS A 52 12.35 6.90 -5.47
C LYS A 52 12.68 6.55 -6.93
N LEU A 53 13.93 6.33 -7.27
CA LEU A 53 14.34 6.06 -8.65
C LEU A 53 13.82 4.72 -9.18
N ILE A 54 13.92 3.66 -8.37
CA ILE A 54 13.58 2.30 -8.82
C ILE A 54 12.08 2.03 -8.61
N ASN A 55 11.56 2.26 -7.40
CA ASN A 55 10.16 1.93 -7.13
C ASN A 55 9.21 2.92 -7.79
N GLU A 56 9.42 4.23 -7.62
CA GLU A 56 8.49 5.23 -8.15
C GLU A 56 8.69 5.44 -9.66
N CYS A 57 9.93 5.78 -10.12
CA CYS A 57 10.15 6.15 -11.52
C CYS A 57 10.20 4.93 -12.47
N LEU A 58 10.86 3.81 -12.07
CA LEU A 58 11.00 2.65 -12.95
C LEU A 58 9.84 1.67 -12.84
N PHE A 59 9.38 1.38 -11.62
CA PHE A 59 8.34 0.39 -11.38
C PHE A 59 6.94 0.96 -11.25
N CYS A 60 6.78 2.30 -11.18
CA CYS A 60 5.51 3.00 -10.94
C CYS A 60 4.83 2.50 -9.66
N VAL A 61 5.60 2.38 -8.57
CA VAL A 61 5.12 1.94 -7.25
C VAL A 61 5.56 2.95 -6.21
N GLU A 62 4.62 3.78 -5.77
CA GLU A 62 4.87 4.81 -4.76
C GLU A 62 4.64 4.25 -3.36
N LEU A 63 5.73 3.84 -2.71
CA LEU A 63 5.78 3.48 -1.29
C LEU A 63 6.73 4.46 -0.58
N PRO A 64 6.23 5.64 -0.17
CA PRO A 64 7.08 6.62 0.50
C PRO A 64 7.65 6.06 1.80
N TRP A 65 8.90 6.37 2.11
CA TRP A 65 9.55 5.90 3.34
C TRP A 65 8.85 6.39 4.63
N GLN A 66 8.06 7.43 4.54
CA GLN A 66 7.24 7.98 5.63
C GLN A 66 6.06 7.08 5.98
N THR A 67 5.50 6.39 5.01
CA THR A 67 4.37 5.47 5.20
C THR A 67 4.73 4.41 6.24
N ARG A 68 3.81 4.09 7.12
CA ARG A 68 4.01 3.08 8.17
C ARG A 68 3.34 1.78 7.76
N ILE A 69 4.12 0.79 7.35
CA ILE A 69 3.62 -0.52 6.92
C ILE A 69 4.18 -1.60 7.84
N GLY A 70 3.30 -2.39 8.46
CA GLY A 70 3.64 -3.57 9.24
C GLY A 70 4.39 -4.62 8.40
N TYR A 71 5.00 -5.60 9.06
CA TYR A 71 5.71 -6.67 8.36
C TYR A 71 4.75 -7.68 7.74
N GLY A 72 5.25 -8.43 6.77
CA GLY A 72 4.45 -9.42 6.06
C GLY A 72 3.65 -8.86 4.90
N LEU A 73 3.97 -7.64 4.44
CA LEU A 73 3.37 -7.07 3.23
C LEU A 73 3.60 -7.99 2.03
N ARG A 74 2.56 -8.30 1.30
CA ARG A 74 2.61 -9.06 0.05
C ARG A 74 2.12 -8.20 -1.11
N LEU A 75 2.94 -8.11 -2.15
CA LEU A 75 2.63 -7.37 -3.37
C LEU A 75 2.42 -8.35 -4.52
N TYR A 76 1.23 -8.36 -5.10
CA TYR A 76 0.95 -9.12 -6.31
C TYR A 76 0.91 -8.18 -7.51
N HIS A 77 1.73 -8.48 -8.53
CA HIS A 77 1.86 -7.68 -9.74
C HIS A 77 2.08 -6.18 -9.45
N PRO A 78 3.10 -5.81 -8.62
CA PRO A 78 3.26 -4.44 -8.14
C PRO A 78 3.49 -3.49 -9.32
N HIS A 79 2.46 -2.75 -9.68
CA HIS A 79 2.46 -1.74 -10.73
C HIS A 79 1.33 -0.73 -10.46
N CYS A 80 1.60 0.54 -10.66
CA CYS A 80 0.66 1.64 -10.39
C CYS A 80 0.04 1.57 -8.99
N ILE A 81 0.85 1.22 -7.97
CA ILE A 81 0.43 1.29 -6.57
C ILE A 81 0.85 2.65 -6.04
N VAL A 82 -0.08 3.36 -5.40
CA VAL A 82 0.18 4.69 -4.83
C VAL A 82 -0.28 4.72 -3.38
N LEU A 83 0.64 4.97 -2.46
CA LEU A 83 0.34 5.18 -1.04
C LEU A 83 0.69 6.62 -0.62
N ASN A 84 -0.24 7.28 0.05
CA ASN A 84 0.06 8.56 0.69
C ASN A 84 1.02 8.35 1.87
N ARG A 85 1.94 9.30 2.06
CA ARG A 85 2.97 9.28 3.12
C ARG A 85 2.43 9.14 4.54
N GLY A 86 1.21 9.64 4.80
CA GLY A 86 0.56 9.57 6.11
C GLY A 86 -0.18 8.26 6.38
N THR A 87 -0.32 7.39 5.38
CA THR A 87 -1.04 6.12 5.52
C THR A 87 -0.37 5.19 6.53
N VAL A 88 -1.19 4.51 7.33
CA VAL A 88 -0.75 3.46 8.25
C VAL A 88 -1.37 2.14 7.80
N ILE A 89 -0.56 1.12 7.61
CA ILE A 89 -0.98 -0.24 7.21
C ILE A 89 -0.44 -1.24 8.24
N GLY A 90 -1.30 -2.11 8.72
CA GLY A 90 -0.97 -3.17 9.66
C GLY A 90 -0.13 -4.29 9.06
N GLU A 91 -0.02 -5.39 9.76
CA GLU A 91 0.78 -6.55 9.37
C GLU A 91 0.04 -7.47 8.38
N ASN A 92 0.80 -8.22 7.58
CA ASN A 92 0.34 -9.27 6.67
C ASN A 92 -0.69 -8.82 5.62
N CYS A 93 -0.71 -7.54 5.28
CA CYS A 93 -1.61 -7.00 4.26
C CYS A 93 -1.19 -7.43 2.86
N ILE A 94 -2.16 -7.47 1.95
CA ILE A 94 -1.97 -7.82 0.55
C ILE A 94 -2.40 -6.64 -0.33
N LEU A 95 -1.51 -6.15 -1.17
CA LEU A 95 -1.80 -5.15 -2.19
C LEU A 95 -1.63 -5.75 -3.59
N ARG A 96 -2.55 -5.43 -4.48
CA ARG A 96 -2.47 -5.76 -5.91
C ARG A 96 -2.26 -4.50 -6.74
N GLN A 97 -1.96 -4.70 -8.03
CA GLN A 97 -1.73 -3.60 -8.98
C GLN A 97 -2.87 -2.57 -8.94
N GLY A 98 -2.50 -1.31 -9.18
CA GLY A 98 -3.44 -0.19 -9.25
C GLY A 98 -4.08 0.22 -7.93
N ALA A 99 -3.64 -0.35 -6.80
CA ALA A 99 -4.17 0.05 -5.50
C ALA A 99 -3.73 1.49 -5.17
N THR A 100 -4.69 2.34 -4.83
CA THR A 100 -4.46 3.73 -4.43
C THR A 100 -4.99 3.95 -3.02
N ILE A 101 -4.15 4.40 -2.10
CA ILE A 101 -4.53 4.70 -0.72
C ILE A 101 -4.06 6.11 -0.39
N GLY A 102 -5.00 7.04 -0.24
CA GLY A 102 -4.69 8.46 -0.15
C GLY A 102 -5.59 9.27 0.76
N SER A 103 -5.15 10.48 1.09
CA SER A 103 -5.94 11.49 1.78
C SER A 103 -6.78 12.29 0.80
N LEU A 104 -7.80 12.99 1.33
CA LEU A 104 -8.49 14.05 0.62
C LEU A 104 -7.70 15.36 0.78
N THR A 105 -7.79 16.20 -0.23
CA THR A 105 -7.26 17.56 -0.17
C THR A 105 -8.43 18.54 -0.10
N ASP A 106 -8.39 19.51 0.82
CA ASP A 106 -9.42 20.54 0.94
C ASP A 106 -9.30 21.59 -0.17
N SER A 107 -10.25 22.53 -0.19
CA SER A 107 -10.28 23.62 -1.17
C SER A 107 -9.08 24.58 -1.11
N GLU A 108 -8.33 24.54 0.01
CA GLU A 108 -7.12 25.36 0.21
C GLU A 108 -5.84 24.56 -0.11
N GLY A 109 -5.95 23.34 -0.63
CA GLY A 109 -4.81 22.49 -0.98
C GLY A 109 -4.16 21.78 0.22
N ARG A 110 -4.76 21.78 1.40
CA ARG A 110 -4.22 21.10 2.59
C ARG A 110 -4.63 19.63 2.58
N GLU A 111 -3.65 18.77 2.81
CA GLU A 111 -3.92 17.34 2.95
C GLU A 111 -4.68 17.05 4.24
N GLY A 112 -5.79 16.35 4.14
CA GLY A 112 -6.54 15.79 5.26
C GLY A 112 -5.86 14.58 5.89
N ALA A 113 -6.51 13.97 6.87
CA ALA A 113 -6.02 12.75 7.50
C ALA A 113 -5.98 11.59 6.50
N SER A 114 -4.96 10.76 6.63
CA SER A 114 -4.73 9.58 5.78
C SER A 114 -5.41 8.34 6.34
N PRO A 115 -5.72 7.35 5.50
CA PRO A 115 -6.30 6.09 5.92
C PRO A 115 -5.46 5.34 6.96
N VAL A 116 -6.15 4.65 7.87
CA VAL A 116 -5.57 3.72 8.84
C VAL A 116 -6.11 2.32 8.57
N ILE A 117 -5.21 1.41 8.24
CA ILE A 117 -5.52 0.04 7.80
C ILE A 117 -5.06 -0.94 8.88
N GLY A 118 -5.95 -1.84 9.27
CA GLY A 118 -5.65 -2.92 10.22
C GLY A 118 -4.77 -4.03 9.65
N ASN A 119 -4.71 -5.14 10.36
CA ASN A 119 -3.89 -6.30 9.99
C ASN A 119 -4.65 -7.24 9.04
N ASN A 120 -3.91 -8.01 8.24
CA ASN A 120 -4.44 -9.03 7.33
C ASN A 120 -5.47 -8.49 6.33
N VAL A 121 -5.41 -7.20 5.97
CA VAL A 121 -6.33 -6.60 5.00
C VAL A 121 -5.90 -6.98 3.59
N GLU A 122 -6.87 -7.41 2.77
CA GLU A 122 -6.64 -7.82 1.39
C GLU A 122 -7.29 -6.82 0.42
N PHE A 123 -6.46 -6.18 -0.39
CA PHE A 123 -6.90 -5.25 -1.43
C PHE A 123 -6.91 -5.97 -2.78
N GLY A 124 -8.06 -6.00 -3.44
CA GLY A 124 -8.21 -6.40 -4.83
C GLY A 124 -7.46 -5.45 -5.78
N ALA A 125 -7.36 -5.84 -7.04
CA ALA A 125 -6.75 -4.98 -8.07
C ALA A 125 -7.55 -3.68 -8.24
N HIS A 126 -6.85 -2.55 -8.43
CA HIS A 126 -7.46 -1.24 -8.67
C HIS A 126 -8.42 -0.77 -7.57
N VAL A 127 -8.18 -1.18 -6.33
CA VAL A 127 -8.91 -0.65 -5.17
C VAL A 127 -8.44 0.77 -4.87
N VAL A 128 -9.40 1.64 -4.57
CA VAL A 128 -9.14 3.02 -4.15
C VAL A 128 -9.67 3.22 -2.74
N VAL A 129 -8.82 3.65 -1.80
CA VAL A 129 -9.20 4.02 -0.43
C VAL A 129 -8.85 5.48 -0.23
N ILE A 130 -9.83 6.32 -0.02
CA ILE A 130 -9.65 7.79 0.02
C ILE A 130 -10.29 8.39 1.27
N GLY A 131 -9.54 9.28 1.92
CA GLY A 131 -9.99 10.08 3.05
C GLY A 131 -9.62 9.49 4.42
N PRO A 132 -10.13 10.08 5.50
CA PRO A 132 -9.80 9.70 6.87
C PRO A 132 -10.56 8.44 7.31
N VAL A 133 -10.38 7.34 6.59
CA VAL A 133 -11.10 6.09 6.84
C VAL A 133 -10.26 5.11 7.63
N THR A 134 -10.93 4.32 8.45
CA THR A 134 -10.34 3.22 9.21
C THR A 134 -10.86 1.89 8.70
N LEU A 135 -9.95 0.99 8.32
CA LEU A 135 -10.27 -0.38 7.96
C LEU A 135 -9.84 -1.30 9.10
N GLY A 136 -10.78 -2.07 9.64
CA GLY A 136 -10.49 -3.06 10.69
C GLY A 136 -9.67 -4.24 10.17
N ASP A 137 -9.26 -5.11 11.09
CA ASP A 137 -8.48 -6.30 10.77
C ASP A 137 -9.30 -7.29 9.90
N ASN A 138 -8.61 -8.05 9.05
CA ASN A 138 -9.17 -9.10 8.21
C ASN A 138 -10.23 -8.62 7.20
N VAL A 139 -10.25 -7.33 6.86
CA VAL A 139 -11.13 -6.79 5.80
C VAL A 139 -10.65 -7.28 4.44
N LYS A 140 -11.60 -7.64 3.56
CA LYS A 140 -11.32 -7.98 2.15
C LYS A 140 -12.07 -7.04 1.23
N ILE A 141 -11.37 -6.45 0.28
CA ILE A 141 -11.91 -5.48 -0.65
C ILE A 141 -11.79 -6.03 -2.07
N GLY A 142 -12.93 -6.20 -2.75
CA GLY A 142 -12.99 -6.68 -4.12
C GLY A 142 -12.34 -5.70 -5.11
N ALA A 143 -11.91 -6.20 -6.25
CA ALA A 143 -11.27 -5.39 -7.29
C ALA A 143 -12.16 -4.22 -7.75
N GLY A 144 -11.53 -3.08 -8.06
CA GLY A 144 -12.23 -1.89 -8.55
C GLY A 144 -13.11 -1.17 -7.52
N THR A 145 -13.06 -1.58 -6.25
CA THR A 145 -13.89 -0.97 -5.20
C THR A 145 -13.31 0.35 -4.75
N VAL A 146 -14.16 1.37 -4.59
CA VAL A 146 -13.82 2.66 -3.99
C VAL A 146 -14.36 2.71 -2.57
N VAL A 147 -13.47 2.86 -1.60
CA VAL A 147 -13.77 2.89 -0.16
C VAL A 147 -13.58 4.32 0.35
N THR A 148 -14.68 4.91 0.84
CA THR A 148 -14.73 6.27 1.39
C THR A 148 -15.35 6.32 2.78
N LYS A 149 -15.57 5.14 3.41
CA LYS A 149 -16.16 5.00 4.75
C LYS A 149 -15.42 3.93 5.53
N ASP A 150 -15.50 4.00 6.83
CA ASP A 150 -14.93 3.00 7.72
C ASP A 150 -15.52 1.61 7.46
N LEU A 151 -14.67 0.59 7.60
CA LEU A 151 -15.06 -0.81 7.51
C LEU A 151 -14.70 -1.52 8.81
N ALA A 152 -15.68 -2.20 9.40
CA ALA A 152 -15.45 -3.02 10.59
C ALA A 152 -14.61 -4.26 10.27
N ALA A 153 -13.96 -4.82 11.29
CA ALA A 153 -13.12 -6.01 11.13
C ALA A 153 -13.90 -7.19 10.51
N GLY A 154 -13.25 -7.93 9.64
CA GLY A 154 -13.79 -9.12 8.98
C GLY A 154 -14.79 -8.85 7.84
N GLN A 155 -15.08 -7.59 7.53
CA GLN A 155 -15.99 -7.28 6.43
C GLN A 155 -15.39 -7.63 5.06
N VAL A 156 -16.24 -8.11 4.16
CA VAL A 156 -15.93 -8.31 2.75
C VAL A 156 -16.78 -7.33 1.95
N VAL A 157 -16.12 -6.44 1.19
CA VAL A 157 -16.81 -5.41 0.41
C VAL A 157 -16.43 -5.50 -1.05
N VAL A 158 -17.39 -5.21 -1.91
CA VAL A 158 -17.22 -5.18 -3.36
C VAL A 158 -17.87 -3.92 -3.93
N GLY A 159 -17.31 -3.41 -5.02
CA GLY A 159 -17.92 -2.32 -5.79
C GLY A 159 -19.26 -2.76 -6.39
N GLN A 160 -20.00 -1.82 -6.98
CA GLN A 160 -21.26 -2.10 -7.65
C GLN A 160 -21.04 -3.05 -8.85
N PRO A 161 -21.91 -4.03 -9.07
CA PRO A 161 -21.86 -4.85 -10.28
C PRO A 161 -22.04 -3.96 -11.52
N PHE A 162 -21.47 -4.39 -12.66
CA PHE A 162 -21.64 -3.67 -13.92
C PHE A 162 -23.12 -3.59 -14.29
N ARG A 163 -23.52 -2.51 -14.97
CA ARG A 163 -24.86 -2.31 -15.49
C ARG A 163 -24.82 -2.32 -17.01
N VAL A 164 -25.60 -3.22 -17.63
CA VAL A 164 -25.80 -3.25 -19.08
C VAL A 164 -26.65 -2.03 -19.48
N LEU A 165 -26.09 -1.16 -20.32
CA LEU A 165 -26.79 0.02 -20.80
C LEU A 165 -27.58 -0.26 -22.10
N SER A 166 -27.04 -1.10 -22.96
CA SER A 166 -27.69 -1.54 -24.21
C SER A 166 -27.09 -2.86 -24.70
N THR A 167 -27.85 -3.60 -25.48
CA THR A 167 -27.34 -4.71 -26.28
C THR A 167 -27.24 -4.25 -27.72
N HIS A 168 -26.04 -4.33 -28.33
CA HIS A 168 -25.93 -4.21 -29.78
C HIS A 168 -26.69 -5.38 -30.39
N ARG A 169 -27.80 -5.10 -31.10
CA ARG A 169 -28.35 -6.06 -32.05
C ARG A 169 -27.50 -5.92 -33.32
N GLU A 170 -26.81 -6.98 -33.68
CA GLU A 170 -26.26 -7.06 -35.04
C GLU A 170 -27.44 -6.98 -36.01
N VAL A 171 -27.35 -6.05 -36.96
CA VAL A 171 -28.29 -5.87 -38.10
C VAL A 171 -27.81 -6.78 -39.21
#